data_ec8d1367d2e15ce73bc2268a0971230e
#
_entry.id   ec8d1367d2e15ce73bc2268a0971230e
#
_cell.length_a   1.000
_cell.length_b   1.000
_cell.length_c   1.000
_cell.angle_alpha   90.00
_cell.angle_beta   90.00
_cell.angle_gamma   90.00
#
_symmetry.space_group_name_H-M   'P 1'
#
loop_
_entity.id
_entity.type
_entity.pdbx_description
1 polymer ?
#
loop_
_entity_poly.entity_id
_entity_poly.type
_entity_poly.pdbx_seq_one_letter_code
_entity_poly.pdbx_strand_id
1 'polypeptide(L)'
;MTSPTGVTANTEHVTVQSPDTGIAASGFTVPHEGSYQTKESRITIRLNDAVSIHAVVREPIGASGARPACLFLHGAGTGDSSEVYGDVASAMASAGIVTLVPDKRLDNYSTLHRDYPQMAEDYGRSFDTLKHWPGVDAQKTGLYAESEGTWISSIITANRKDVAFSILTSAPVVSGRQQMTMAASTYFTDSGAPRSLINDVPKLTSMDFRALGLEYANFDSTPYLSKLTQPVLVNYGTGDLSMPIAQGAQTILNQTASAGNSNVTVRYYPANHQMRTGSHLSRPGLPLESSYTRNLEDWINSVTMGATASDWSTPMIAGAQPSQRYSAPTSVSPGLISSLGVLLTLLGLALGASVLCGLCAAGVGINSRIRSRGRRSQQEESGRLPGFGQGIAAPLTLLVSLSTLSLLATLWYVGSSAVQALSLHHASVAFSGVWTVLRVAAIILVLLFGWLCSSVIAGIGHANRSSAQIRQDIRIAHGSGHQAVVLLG
;
A
#
# COMPACT_ATOMS: atom_id res chain seq x y z
N MET A 1 -12.71 0.51 24.55
CA MET A 1 -13.20 1.54 23.62
C MET A 1 -12.70 1.17 22.23
N THR A 2 -13.59 0.83 21.34
CA THR A 2 -13.25 0.49 19.96
C THR A 2 -12.76 1.75 19.28
N SER A 3 -11.49 1.78 18.93
CA SER A 3 -10.92 2.79 18.06
C SER A 3 -11.74 2.85 16.76
N PRO A 4 -12.04 4.03 16.22
CA PRO A 4 -12.83 4.13 15.01
C PRO A 4 -12.12 3.38 13.89
N THR A 5 -12.83 2.49 13.24
CA THR A 5 -12.39 1.68 12.10
C THR A 5 -12.25 2.49 10.81
N GLY A 6 -12.10 3.82 10.90
CA GLY A 6 -12.04 4.74 9.79
C GLY A 6 -10.78 5.59 9.80
N VAL A 7 -10.39 6.10 8.65
CA VAL A 7 -9.40 7.15 8.53
C VAL A 7 -10.03 8.45 9.03
N THR A 8 -9.41 9.08 10.00
CA THR A 8 -9.85 10.37 10.55
C THR A 8 -9.01 11.51 9.99
N ALA A 9 -9.55 12.74 10.00
CA ALA A 9 -8.75 13.92 9.72
C ALA A 9 -7.56 13.99 10.67
N ASN A 10 -6.40 14.42 10.18
CA ASN A 10 -5.22 14.56 11.02
C ASN A 10 -5.40 15.75 11.97
N THR A 11 -5.23 15.50 13.27
CA THR A 11 -5.28 16.53 14.31
C THR A 11 -3.91 16.82 14.91
N GLU A 12 -2.87 16.07 14.51
CA GLU A 12 -1.51 16.30 14.96
C GLU A 12 -0.88 17.46 14.18
N HIS A 13 -0.27 18.38 14.91
CA HIS A 13 0.38 19.55 14.33
C HIS A 13 1.82 19.63 14.86
N VAL A 14 2.77 19.46 13.96
CA VAL A 14 4.15 19.82 14.24
C VAL A 14 4.25 21.34 14.11
N THR A 15 4.69 22.01 15.15
CA THR A 15 4.88 23.46 15.15
C THR A 15 6.18 23.81 14.44
N VAL A 16 6.07 24.43 13.27
CA VAL A 16 7.19 24.98 12.54
C VAL A 16 7.58 26.30 13.16
N GLN A 17 8.84 26.44 13.54
CA GLN A 17 9.36 27.61 14.27
C GLN A 17 9.83 28.74 13.34
N SER A 18 10.13 28.42 12.08
CA SER A 18 10.55 29.36 11.04
C SER A 18 10.17 28.84 9.66
N PRO A 19 9.75 29.70 8.72
CA PRO A 19 9.55 29.28 7.32
C PRO A 19 10.86 29.03 6.58
N ASP A 20 11.98 29.53 7.10
CA ASP A 20 13.31 29.34 6.52
C ASP A 20 13.83 27.92 6.81
N THR A 21 14.15 27.19 5.73
CA THR A 21 14.69 25.83 5.84
C THR A 21 16.19 25.79 6.12
N GLY A 22 16.89 26.92 6.08
CA GLY A 22 18.34 27.01 6.27
C GLY A 22 18.81 26.28 7.54
N ILE A 23 19.98 25.68 7.46
CA ILE A 23 20.64 25.00 8.58
C ILE A 23 22.00 25.67 8.84
N ALA A 24 22.23 26.10 10.07
CA ALA A 24 23.50 26.67 10.48
C ALA A 24 23.79 26.36 11.95
N ALA A 25 25.05 26.12 12.27
CA ALA A 25 25.52 25.93 13.63
C ALA A 25 26.53 27.02 14.00
N SER A 26 26.40 27.58 15.19
CA SER A 26 27.27 28.65 15.68
C SER A 26 28.71 28.17 15.85
N GLY A 27 29.66 28.94 15.30
CA GLY A 27 31.08 28.60 15.39
C GLY A 27 31.60 27.60 14.36
N PHE A 28 30.73 27.11 13.46
CA PHE A 28 31.11 26.20 12.40
C PHE A 28 31.10 26.93 11.03
N THR A 29 32.18 26.77 10.27
CA THR A 29 32.28 27.20 8.88
C THR A 29 32.45 25.93 8.04
N VAL A 30 31.48 25.63 7.21
CA VAL A 30 31.41 24.38 6.47
C VAL A 30 31.57 24.61 4.96
N PRO A 31 32.16 23.67 4.21
CA PRO A 31 32.20 23.74 2.76
C PRO A 31 30.78 23.53 2.18
N HIS A 32 30.55 24.13 1.02
CA HIS A 32 29.26 24.11 0.33
C HIS A 32 29.39 23.50 -1.06
N GLU A 33 28.26 23.23 -1.69
CA GLU A 33 28.18 22.81 -3.08
C GLU A 33 29.07 23.69 -3.99
N GLY A 34 29.86 23.04 -4.83
CA GLY A 34 30.81 23.69 -5.71
C GLY A 34 32.17 24.05 -5.08
N SER A 35 32.39 23.77 -3.77
CA SER A 35 33.70 23.99 -3.13
C SER A 35 34.80 23.11 -3.69
N TYR A 36 34.45 21.91 -4.18
CA TYR A 36 35.36 20.95 -4.76
C TYR A 36 34.86 20.43 -6.12
N GLN A 37 35.82 20.14 -7.02
CA GLN A 37 35.52 19.29 -8.16
C GLN A 37 35.29 17.86 -7.67
N THR A 38 34.53 17.07 -8.41
CA THR A 38 34.17 15.70 -8.02
C THR A 38 34.72 14.67 -9.01
N LYS A 39 35.04 13.48 -8.49
CA LYS A 39 35.35 12.29 -9.27
C LYS A 39 34.29 11.24 -9.00
N GLU A 40 33.81 10.60 -10.08
CA GLU A 40 32.92 9.45 -10.01
C GLU A 40 33.69 8.17 -10.29
N SER A 41 33.44 7.14 -9.50
CA SER A 41 34.01 5.81 -9.66
C SER A 41 32.91 4.75 -9.54
N ARG A 42 32.86 3.83 -10.50
CA ARG A 42 31.95 2.68 -10.45
C ARG A 42 32.69 1.50 -9.85
N ILE A 43 32.08 0.84 -8.89
CA ILE A 43 32.64 -0.29 -8.17
C ILE A 43 31.65 -1.45 -8.11
N THR A 44 32.15 -2.62 -7.74
CA THR A 44 31.33 -3.79 -7.44
C THR A 44 31.47 -4.13 -5.97
N ILE A 45 30.36 -4.31 -5.28
CA ILE A 45 30.31 -4.70 -3.87
C ILE A 45 29.82 -6.14 -3.80
N ARG A 46 30.59 -6.98 -3.13
CA ARG A 46 30.20 -8.36 -2.86
C ARG A 46 29.33 -8.41 -1.60
N LEU A 47 28.07 -8.81 -1.75
CA LEU A 47 27.15 -8.97 -0.63
C LEU A 47 27.34 -10.32 0.08
N ASN A 48 27.53 -11.39 -0.70
CA ASN A 48 27.85 -12.74 -0.23
C ASN A 48 28.59 -13.52 -1.32
N ASP A 49 28.73 -14.84 -1.16
CA ASP A 49 29.47 -15.65 -2.12
C ASP A 49 28.82 -15.75 -3.51
N ALA A 50 27.52 -15.55 -3.61
CA ALA A 50 26.76 -15.69 -4.86
C ALA A 50 26.32 -14.34 -5.46
N VAL A 51 26.25 -13.27 -4.66
CA VAL A 51 25.63 -12.02 -5.07
C VAL A 51 26.60 -10.86 -4.94
N SER A 52 26.71 -10.10 -6.01
CA SER A 52 27.41 -8.80 -6.06
C SER A 52 26.49 -7.76 -6.70
N ILE A 53 26.64 -6.51 -6.29
CA ILE A 53 25.90 -5.35 -6.82
C ILE A 53 26.88 -4.31 -7.34
N HIS A 54 26.43 -3.43 -8.23
CA HIS A 54 27.19 -2.25 -8.62
C HIS A 54 26.93 -1.11 -7.64
N ALA A 55 27.84 -0.16 -7.60
CA ALA A 55 27.71 1.06 -6.83
C ALA A 55 28.49 2.21 -7.49
N VAL A 56 28.04 3.43 -7.23
CA VAL A 56 28.68 4.66 -7.68
C VAL A 56 29.22 5.40 -6.46
N VAL A 57 30.52 5.60 -6.40
CA VAL A 57 31.19 6.46 -5.42
C VAL A 57 31.47 7.80 -6.05
N ARG A 58 31.14 8.88 -5.35
CA ARG A 58 31.52 10.26 -5.71
C ARG A 58 32.34 10.87 -4.60
N GLU A 59 33.49 11.42 -4.95
CA GLU A 59 34.46 11.96 -4.00
C GLU A 59 34.96 13.34 -4.40
N PRO A 60 35.24 14.24 -3.43
CA PRO A 60 35.81 15.54 -3.72
C PRO A 60 37.29 15.43 -4.13
N ILE A 61 37.69 16.16 -5.15
CA ILE A 61 39.09 16.24 -5.61
C ILE A 61 39.79 17.37 -4.88
N GLY A 62 40.96 17.08 -4.33
CA GLY A 62 41.80 18.09 -3.66
C GLY A 62 41.39 18.47 -2.25
N ALA A 63 40.34 17.85 -1.69
CA ALA A 63 40.00 18.02 -0.28
C ALA A 63 41.08 17.40 0.61
N SER A 64 41.52 18.14 1.61
CA SER A 64 42.57 17.71 2.55
C SER A 64 41.98 16.89 3.70
N GLY A 65 42.76 15.95 4.23
CA GLY A 65 42.40 15.14 5.40
C GLY A 65 41.37 14.05 5.12
N ALA A 66 40.96 13.34 6.18
CA ALA A 66 39.90 12.38 6.13
C ALA A 66 38.52 13.08 6.12
N ARG A 67 37.61 12.61 5.28
CA ARG A 67 36.34 13.28 4.94
C ARG A 67 35.13 12.55 5.50
N PRO A 68 34.05 13.28 5.81
CA PRO A 68 32.77 12.63 6.11
C PRO A 68 32.29 11.83 4.90
N ALA A 69 31.45 10.82 5.16
CA ALA A 69 30.90 10.01 4.09
C ALA A 69 29.43 9.65 4.34
N CYS A 70 28.68 9.43 3.25
CA CYS A 70 27.26 9.14 3.30
C CYS A 70 26.90 7.99 2.36
N LEU A 71 26.30 6.94 2.91
CA LEU A 71 25.69 5.85 2.16
C LEU A 71 24.24 6.15 1.85
N PHE A 72 23.82 5.92 0.61
CA PHE A 72 22.42 6.10 0.18
C PHE A 72 21.66 4.77 0.23
N LEU A 73 20.44 4.81 0.78
CA LEU A 73 19.51 3.68 0.83
C LEU A 73 18.26 4.01 0.01
N HIS A 74 17.96 3.15 -0.95
CA HIS A 74 16.86 3.34 -1.89
C HIS A 74 15.47 3.20 -1.27
N GLY A 75 14.53 4.04 -1.72
CA GLY A 75 13.11 3.86 -1.54
C GLY A 75 12.53 2.69 -2.34
N ALA A 76 11.22 2.46 -2.22
CA ALA A 76 10.51 1.50 -3.06
C ALA A 76 10.47 1.98 -4.52
N GLY A 77 10.59 1.04 -5.46
CA GLY A 77 10.52 1.34 -6.90
C GLY A 77 11.79 1.94 -7.49
N THR A 78 12.85 2.17 -6.68
CA THR A 78 14.18 2.58 -7.14
C THR A 78 15.22 1.54 -6.75
N GLY A 79 16.30 1.43 -7.48
CA GLY A 79 17.30 0.39 -7.18
C GLY A 79 18.57 0.48 -8.02
N ASP A 80 18.63 1.28 -9.06
CA ASP A 80 19.81 1.43 -9.91
C ASP A 80 20.59 2.67 -9.49
N SER A 81 21.84 2.48 -9.11
CA SER A 81 22.76 3.54 -8.65
C SER A 81 23.12 4.55 -9.75
N SER A 82 22.91 4.21 -11.01
CA SER A 82 23.17 5.10 -12.15
C SER A 82 21.99 6.00 -12.51
N GLU A 83 20.78 5.65 -12.05
CA GLU A 83 19.54 6.36 -12.40
C GLU A 83 19.03 7.30 -11.31
N VAL A 84 19.38 7.04 -10.04
CA VAL A 84 18.84 7.80 -8.91
C VAL A 84 19.90 8.41 -8.02
N TYR A 85 19.54 9.47 -7.31
CA TYR A 85 20.39 10.23 -6.37
C TYR A 85 21.64 10.87 -6.95
N GLY A 86 21.87 10.79 -8.26
CA GLY A 86 23.07 11.32 -8.91
C GLY A 86 23.30 12.81 -8.65
N ASP A 87 22.24 13.61 -8.67
CA ASP A 87 22.25 15.04 -8.38
C ASP A 87 22.55 15.33 -6.89
N VAL A 88 21.83 14.72 -5.97
CA VAL A 88 22.05 14.87 -4.52
C VAL A 88 23.45 14.40 -4.12
N ALA A 89 23.86 13.22 -4.59
CA ALA A 89 25.16 12.65 -4.27
C ALA A 89 26.33 13.48 -4.86
N SER A 90 26.16 14.06 -6.04
CA SER A 90 27.16 14.95 -6.66
C SER A 90 27.27 16.28 -5.93
N ALA A 91 26.15 16.87 -5.54
CA ALA A 91 26.12 18.10 -4.74
C ALA A 91 26.87 17.89 -3.43
N MET A 92 26.54 16.84 -2.67
CA MET A 92 27.20 16.50 -1.42
C MET A 92 28.71 16.23 -1.62
N ALA A 93 29.10 15.54 -2.71
CA ALA A 93 30.51 15.32 -3.00
C ALA A 93 31.26 16.64 -3.28
N SER A 94 30.61 17.59 -3.97
CA SER A 94 31.20 18.90 -4.25
C SER A 94 31.31 19.79 -2.99
N ALA A 95 30.58 19.43 -1.91
CA ALA A 95 30.70 20.04 -0.59
C ALA A 95 31.65 19.29 0.35
N GLY A 96 32.44 18.34 -0.17
CA GLY A 96 33.48 17.65 0.60
C GLY A 96 33.07 16.33 1.25
N ILE A 97 31.90 15.79 0.96
CA ILE A 97 31.34 14.57 1.53
C ILE A 97 31.49 13.42 0.52
N VAL A 98 32.17 12.34 0.89
CA VAL A 98 32.23 11.15 0.02
C VAL A 98 30.87 10.46 0.03
N THR A 99 30.31 10.20 -1.15
CA THR A 99 28.99 9.54 -1.27
C THR A 99 29.11 8.18 -1.95
N LEU A 100 28.32 7.22 -1.48
CA LEU A 100 28.18 5.92 -2.11
C LEU A 100 26.70 5.61 -2.33
N VAL A 101 26.34 5.43 -3.59
CA VAL A 101 25.01 4.98 -4.03
C VAL A 101 25.15 3.56 -4.53
N PRO A 102 24.78 2.52 -3.79
CA PRO A 102 24.79 1.13 -4.25
C PRO A 102 23.52 0.80 -5.03
N ASP A 103 23.56 -0.21 -5.90
CA ASP A 103 22.35 -0.84 -6.39
C ASP A 103 21.60 -1.52 -5.24
N LYS A 104 20.27 -1.54 -5.32
CA LYS A 104 19.46 -2.39 -4.46
C LYS A 104 19.52 -3.82 -4.99
N ARG A 105 19.71 -4.79 -4.12
CA ARG A 105 19.57 -6.19 -4.48
C ARG A 105 18.13 -6.49 -4.86
N LEU A 106 17.89 -7.05 -6.06
CA LEU A 106 16.55 -7.26 -6.63
C LEU A 106 16.17 -8.74 -6.83
N ASP A 107 17.10 -9.69 -6.68
CA ASP A 107 16.84 -11.12 -6.89
C ASP A 107 15.87 -11.72 -5.85
N ASN A 108 15.79 -11.10 -4.67
CA ASN A 108 14.89 -11.47 -3.57
C ASN A 108 13.91 -10.34 -3.20
N TYR A 109 13.74 -9.33 -4.07
CA TYR A 109 12.89 -8.17 -3.84
C TYR A 109 11.80 -8.06 -4.89
N SER A 110 10.57 -7.88 -4.47
CA SER A 110 9.43 -7.61 -5.36
C SER A 110 8.40 -6.73 -4.68
N THR A 111 7.34 -6.36 -5.41
CA THR A 111 6.19 -5.65 -4.82
C THR A 111 5.51 -6.47 -3.72
N LEU A 112 5.57 -7.79 -3.79
CA LEU A 112 4.89 -8.70 -2.85
C LEU A 112 5.82 -9.25 -1.76
N HIS A 113 7.13 -9.23 -1.98
CA HIS A 113 8.10 -9.80 -1.05
C HIS A 113 9.23 -8.81 -0.77
N ARG A 114 9.49 -8.54 0.50
CA ARG A 114 10.56 -7.64 0.98
C ARG A 114 11.05 -8.12 2.34
N ASP A 115 12.33 -8.43 2.41
CA ASP A 115 13.01 -8.84 3.64
C ASP A 115 13.90 -7.69 4.14
N TYR A 116 13.34 -6.82 5.00
CA TYR A 116 14.08 -5.67 5.52
C TYR A 116 15.28 -6.02 6.38
N PRO A 117 15.26 -7.06 7.24
CA PRO A 117 16.46 -7.54 7.91
C PRO A 117 17.58 -7.93 6.93
N GLN A 118 17.29 -8.71 5.89
CA GLN A 118 18.29 -9.07 4.87
C GLN A 118 18.77 -7.83 4.11
N MET A 119 17.87 -6.92 3.74
CA MET A 119 18.26 -5.68 3.08
C MET A 119 19.18 -4.83 3.97
N ALA A 120 18.94 -4.80 5.28
CA ALA A 120 19.82 -4.11 6.22
C ALA A 120 21.22 -4.73 6.29
N GLU A 121 21.36 -6.05 6.17
CA GLU A 121 22.65 -6.72 6.05
C GLU A 121 23.35 -6.36 4.73
N ASP A 122 22.64 -6.37 3.60
CA ASP A 122 23.18 -6.04 2.28
C ASP A 122 23.70 -4.58 2.25
N TYR A 123 22.91 -3.62 2.73
CA TYR A 123 23.36 -2.23 2.87
C TYR A 123 24.46 -2.08 3.93
N GLY A 124 24.48 -2.93 4.96
CA GLY A 124 25.57 -2.99 5.92
C GLY A 124 26.91 -3.31 5.26
N ARG A 125 26.96 -4.22 4.25
CA ARG A 125 28.15 -4.49 3.45
C ARG A 125 28.59 -3.26 2.64
N SER A 126 27.63 -2.54 2.07
CA SER A 126 27.91 -1.29 1.36
C SER A 126 28.45 -0.21 2.29
N PHE A 127 27.92 -0.11 3.51
CA PHE A 127 28.39 0.79 4.54
C PHE A 127 29.83 0.47 4.97
N ASP A 128 30.17 -0.78 5.16
CA ASP A 128 31.54 -1.21 5.48
C ASP A 128 32.49 -0.90 4.33
N THR A 129 32.06 -1.07 3.08
CA THR A 129 32.83 -0.70 1.90
C THR A 129 33.16 0.81 1.89
N LEU A 130 32.16 1.64 2.17
CA LEU A 130 32.33 3.09 2.23
C LEU A 130 33.26 3.52 3.38
N LYS A 131 33.12 2.93 4.55
CA LYS A 131 34.00 3.22 5.70
C LYS A 131 35.47 2.92 5.44
N HIS A 132 35.76 1.94 4.57
CA HIS A 132 37.14 1.59 4.20
C HIS A 132 37.57 2.27 2.90
N TRP A 133 36.76 3.16 2.31
CA TRP A 133 37.13 3.87 1.10
C TRP A 133 38.28 4.84 1.39
N PRO A 134 39.30 4.93 0.48
CA PRO A 134 40.45 5.81 0.68
C PRO A 134 40.06 7.26 0.98
N GLY A 135 40.57 7.82 2.06
CA GLY A 135 40.32 9.19 2.47
C GLY A 135 38.98 9.45 3.16
N VAL A 136 38.21 8.41 3.49
CA VAL A 136 37.02 8.49 4.34
C VAL A 136 37.40 8.42 5.81
N ASP A 137 36.77 9.26 6.63
CA ASP A 137 36.79 9.13 8.09
C ASP A 137 35.68 8.15 8.50
N ALA A 138 36.08 6.95 8.91
CA ALA A 138 35.15 5.91 9.31
C ALA A 138 34.25 6.30 10.50
N GLN A 139 34.67 7.27 11.33
CA GLN A 139 33.89 7.79 12.46
C GLN A 139 32.92 8.90 12.06
N LYS A 140 33.01 9.40 10.82
CA LYS A 140 32.16 10.45 10.26
C LYS A 140 31.31 9.92 9.09
N THR A 141 31.05 8.63 9.08
CA THR A 141 30.27 7.95 8.04
C THR A 141 28.85 7.72 8.53
N GLY A 142 27.85 8.19 7.75
CA GLY A 142 26.45 8.09 8.09
C GLY A 142 25.59 7.59 6.92
N LEU A 143 24.28 7.69 7.10
CA LEU A 143 23.27 7.17 6.19
C LEU A 143 22.34 8.26 5.68
N TYR A 144 22.05 8.26 4.40
CA TYR A 144 20.93 8.93 3.77
C TYR A 144 19.93 7.87 3.32
N ALA A 145 18.68 7.97 3.76
CA ALA A 145 17.65 7.02 3.44
C ALA A 145 16.38 7.72 2.98
N GLU A 146 15.75 7.23 1.91
CA GLU A 146 14.50 7.78 1.38
C GLU A 146 13.39 6.73 1.47
N SER A 147 12.21 7.15 1.93
CA SER A 147 10.99 6.34 1.90
C SER A 147 11.19 4.97 2.59
N GLU A 148 10.98 3.85 1.89
CA GLU A 148 11.25 2.49 2.36
C GLU A 148 12.66 2.32 2.93
N GLY A 149 13.63 2.99 2.34
CA GLY A 149 15.02 2.98 2.80
C GLY A 149 15.17 3.43 4.26
N THR A 150 14.27 4.26 4.76
CA THR A 150 14.30 4.73 6.16
C THR A 150 13.94 3.62 7.15
N TRP A 151 13.11 2.65 6.77
CA TRP A 151 12.88 1.45 7.58
C TRP A 151 14.14 0.59 7.67
N ILE A 152 14.85 0.44 6.55
CA ILE A 152 16.08 -0.33 6.48
C ILE A 152 17.20 0.36 7.27
N SER A 153 17.36 1.68 7.10
CA SER A 153 18.37 2.47 7.83
C SER A 153 18.13 2.45 9.33
N SER A 154 16.88 2.43 9.79
CA SER A 154 16.56 2.32 11.22
C SER A 154 17.01 0.97 11.82
N ILE A 155 16.89 -0.14 11.07
CA ILE A 155 17.42 -1.45 11.48
C ILE A 155 18.94 -1.40 11.58
N ILE A 156 19.61 -0.85 10.56
CA ILE A 156 21.09 -0.73 10.55
C ILE A 156 21.54 0.06 11.77
N THR A 157 20.97 1.24 11.98
CA THR A 157 21.39 2.16 13.03
C THR A 157 21.10 1.62 14.43
N ALA A 158 19.97 0.91 14.61
CA ALA A 158 19.65 0.28 15.90
C ALA A 158 20.63 -0.84 16.28
N ASN A 159 21.21 -1.50 15.29
CA ASN A 159 22.13 -2.63 15.49
C ASN A 159 23.62 -2.24 15.41
N ARG A 160 23.94 -1.03 14.92
CA ARG A 160 25.31 -0.55 14.72
C ARG A 160 25.54 0.76 15.48
N LYS A 161 26.60 0.80 16.28
CA LYS A 161 27.01 1.98 17.04
C LYS A 161 28.00 2.90 16.31
N ASP A 162 28.46 2.46 15.13
CA ASP A 162 29.44 3.13 14.30
C ASP A 162 28.82 3.96 13.16
N VAL A 163 27.50 4.14 13.16
CA VAL A 163 26.79 5.09 12.28
C VAL A 163 26.85 6.48 12.91
N ALA A 164 27.55 7.41 12.27
CA ALA A 164 27.80 8.73 12.82
C ALA A 164 26.57 9.65 12.79
N PHE A 165 25.69 9.50 11.79
CA PHE A 165 24.48 10.29 11.62
C PHE A 165 23.47 9.56 10.73
N SER A 166 22.20 9.94 10.82
CA SER A 166 21.14 9.41 9.97
C SER A 166 20.28 10.53 9.35
N ILE A 167 20.03 10.44 8.06
CA ILE A 167 19.11 11.32 7.33
C ILE A 167 17.92 10.48 6.89
N LEU A 168 16.72 10.89 7.31
CA LEU A 168 15.45 10.23 7.08
C LEU A 168 14.58 11.12 6.20
N THR A 169 14.56 10.86 4.90
CA THR A 169 13.78 11.61 3.91
C THR A 169 12.49 10.87 3.59
N SER A 170 11.35 11.55 3.72
CA SER A 170 10.01 11.00 3.46
C SER A 170 9.74 9.68 4.18
N ALA A 171 10.07 9.63 5.47
CA ALA A 171 10.00 8.42 6.29
C ALA A 171 8.54 8.02 6.56
N PRO A 172 8.11 6.77 6.26
CA PRO A 172 6.77 6.29 6.57
C PRO A 172 6.50 6.12 8.07
N VAL A 173 7.49 5.82 8.88
CA VAL A 173 7.49 5.67 10.35
C VAL A 173 6.50 4.65 10.89
N VAL A 174 5.23 4.74 10.47
CA VAL A 174 4.15 3.79 10.84
C VAL A 174 4.27 2.50 10.03
N SER A 175 3.52 1.47 10.40
CA SER A 175 3.52 0.22 9.63
C SER A 175 3.05 0.44 8.18
N GLY A 176 3.54 -0.38 7.25
CA GLY A 176 3.19 -0.27 5.84
C GLY A 176 1.68 -0.30 5.59
N ARG A 177 0.93 -1.04 6.39
CA ARG A 177 -0.53 -1.12 6.37
C ARG A 177 -1.18 0.22 6.74
N GLN A 178 -0.68 0.87 7.78
CA GLN A 178 -1.18 2.17 8.22
C GLN A 178 -0.85 3.27 7.22
N GLN A 179 0.38 3.25 6.70
CA GLN A 179 0.82 4.18 5.67
C GLN A 179 0.00 4.02 4.39
N MET A 180 -0.23 2.77 3.91
CA MET A 180 -1.09 2.52 2.74
C MET A 180 -2.53 3.01 2.94
N THR A 181 -3.09 2.83 4.13
CA THR A 181 -4.44 3.30 4.46
C THR A 181 -4.55 4.81 4.32
N MET A 182 -3.62 5.54 4.92
CA MET A 182 -3.58 7.01 4.86
C MET A 182 -3.35 7.50 3.43
N ALA A 183 -2.35 6.96 2.75
CA ALA A 183 -2.00 7.34 1.38
C ALA A 183 -3.17 7.12 0.42
N ALA A 184 -3.76 5.91 0.40
CA ALA A 184 -4.89 5.60 -0.47
C ALA A 184 -6.09 6.52 -0.20
N SER A 185 -6.40 6.82 1.08
CA SER A 185 -7.47 7.74 1.43
C SER A 185 -7.21 9.16 0.90
N THR A 186 -5.96 9.64 0.96
CA THR A 186 -5.56 10.94 0.42
C THR A 186 -5.70 10.95 -1.10
N TYR A 187 -5.14 9.98 -1.80
CA TYR A 187 -5.20 9.88 -3.27
C TYR A 187 -6.63 9.75 -3.79
N PHE A 188 -7.46 8.90 -3.18
CA PHE A 188 -8.87 8.78 -3.54
C PHE A 188 -9.66 10.07 -3.30
N THR A 189 -9.35 10.80 -2.23
CA THR A 189 -10.00 12.08 -1.96
C THR A 189 -9.62 13.12 -3.00
N ASP A 190 -8.34 13.22 -3.33
CA ASP A 190 -7.84 14.18 -4.31
C ASP A 190 -8.31 13.88 -5.74
N SER A 191 -8.57 12.61 -6.06
CA SER A 191 -9.21 12.22 -7.32
C SER A 191 -10.73 12.40 -7.34
N GLY A 192 -11.37 12.82 -6.24
CA GLY A 192 -12.82 12.99 -6.15
C GLY A 192 -13.61 11.69 -6.03
N ALA A 193 -13.00 10.62 -5.53
CA ALA A 193 -13.68 9.35 -5.31
C ALA A 193 -14.81 9.47 -4.27
N PRO A 194 -15.88 8.65 -4.35
CA PRO A 194 -16.99 8.69 -3.41
C PRO A 194 -16.53 8.40 -1.97
N ARG A 195 -17.05 9.16 -0.99
CA ARG A 195 -16.73 8.98 0.45
C ARG A 195 -16.92 7.55 0.95
N SER A 196 -17.94 6.85 0.45
CA SER A 196 -18.20 5.45 0.84
C SER A 196 -17.10 4.51 0.39
N LEU A 197 -16.48 4.75 -0.79
CA LEU A 197 -15.31 4.00 -1.24
C LEU A 197 -14.09 4.30 -0.35
N ILE A 198 -13.84 5.58 -0.05
CA ILE A 198 -12.75 5.99 0.84
C ILE A 198 -12.89 5.34 2.22
N ASN A 199 -14.11 5.27 2.77
CA ASN A 199 -14.39 4.64 4.06
C ASN A 199 -14.16 3.11 4.06
N ASP A 200 -14.13 2.47 2.92
CA ASP A 200 -13.84 1.03 2.80
C ASP A 200 -12.33 0.73 2.66
N VAL A 201 -11.49 1.74 2.36
CA VAL A 201 -10.03 1.59 2.28
C VAL A 201 -9.43 0.98 3.56
N PRO A 202 -9.75 1.45 4.79
CA PRO A 202 -9.20 0.86 6.01
C PRO A 202 -9.57 -0.61 6.18
N LYS A 203 -10.75 -1.03 5.78
CA LYS A 203 -11.18 -2.44 5.86
C LYS A 203 -10.34 -3.31 4.94
N LEU A 204 -10.12 -2.86 3.70
CA LEU A 204 -9.31 -3.60 2.73
C LEU A 204 -7.84 -3.71 3.18
N THR A 205 -7.25 -2.61 3.58
CA THR A 205 -5.83 -2.57 4.01
C THR A 205 -5.61 -3.29 5.35
N SER A 206 -6.64 -3.53 6.15
CA SER A 206 -6.57 -4.30 7.40
C SER A 206 -6.63 -5.81 7.21
N MET A 207 -7.02 -6.29 6.03
CA MET A 207 -7.07 -7.73 5.76
C MET A 207 -5.68 -8.38 5.88
N ASP A 208 -5.65 -9.66 6.15
CA ASP A 208 -4.41 -10.44 6.10
C ASP A 208 -3.97 -10.67 4.65
N PHE A 209 -2.80 -10.16 4.31
CA PHE A 209 -2.20 -10.27 2.98
C PHE A 209 -1.20 -11.42 2.83
N ARG A 210 -0.93 -12.21 3.87
CA ARG A 210 0.10 -13.27 3.85
C ARG A 210 -0.05 -14.25 2.69
N ALA A 211 -1.29 -14.56 2.29
CA ALA A 211 -1.55 -15.40 1.14
C ALA A 211 -1.02 -14.83 -0.19
N LEU A 212 -0.73 -13.52 -0.24
CA LEU A 212 -0.14 -12.82 -1.39
C LEU A 212 1.34 -12.47 -1.18
N GLY A 213 1.93 -12.79 0.00
CA GLY A 213 3.33 -12.50 0.31
C GLY A 213 3.61 -11.09 0.86
N LEU A 214 2.61 -10.27 1.15
CA LEU A 214 2.78 -8.89 1.64
C LEU A 214 3.08 -8.84 3.16
N GLU A 215 4.02 -9.66 3.65
CA GLU A 215 4.35 -9.71 5.08
C GLU A 215 4.91 -8.39 5.59
N TYR A 216 5.67 -7.68 4.76
CA TYR A 216 6.25 -6.38 5.11
C TYR A 216 5.21 -5.30 5.42
N ALA A 217 3.95 -5.49 5.02
CA ALA A 217 2.88 -4.55 5.34
C ALA A 217 2.68 -4.35 6.85
N ASN A 218 3.14 -5.30 7.67
CA ASN A 218 3.08 -5.23 9.14
C ASN A 218 4.39 -4.77 9.77
N PHE A 219 5.42 -4.44 8.98
CA PHE A 219 6.69 -3.97 9.52
C PHE A 219 6.48 -2.66 10.29
N ASP A 220 7.00 -2.62 11.52
CA ASP A 220 6.98 -1.45 12.40
C ASP A 220 8.42 -1.01 12.70
N SER A 221 8.75 0.22 12.32
CA SER A 221 10.09 0.79 12.58
C SER A 221 10.24 1.42 13.96
N THR A 222 9.16 1.63 14.69
CA THR A 222 9.15 2.32 15.98
C THR A 222 10.16 1.74 17.00
N PRO A 223 10.27 0.38 17.15
CA PRO A 223 11.24 -0.20 18.08
C PRO A 223 12.71 0.05 17.70
N TYR A 224 12.99 0.35 16.44
CA TYR A 224 14.33 0.71 15.97
C TYR A 224 14.60 2.20 16.18
N LEU A 225 13.62 3.06 15.88
CA LEU A 225 13.74 4.50 16.07
C LEU A 225 14.04 4.88 17.55
N SER A 226 13.49 4.12 18.50
CA SER A 226 13.77 4.31 19.94
C SER A 226 15.20 3.97 20.36
N LYS A 227 16.05 3.54 19.44
CA LYS A 227 17.48 3.24 19.67
C LYS A 227 18.44 4.21 18.98
N LEU A 228 17.92 5.22 18.27
CA LEU A 228 18.71 6.18 17.52
C LEU A 228 19.29 7.24 18.48
N THR A 229 20.57 7.11 18.80
CA THR A 229 21.30 8.01 19.71
C THR A 229 22.21 9.01 19.00
N GLN A 230 22.49 8.80 17.69
CA GLN A 230 23.29 9.72 16.86
C GLN A 230 22.42 10.88 16.35
N PRO A 231 23.02 11.99 15.84
CA PRO A 231 22.28 13.07 15.20
C PRO A 231 21.36 12.56 14.06
N VAL A 232 20.14 13.12 13.99
CA VAL A 232 19.13 12.76 12.99
C VAL A 232 18.64 14.00 12.26
N LEU A 233 18.67 13.98 10.92
CA LEU A 233 17.97 14.94 10.06
C LEU A 233 16.74 14.28 9.44
N VAL A 234 15.59 14.92 9.60
CA VAL A 234 14.31 14.46 9.03
C VAL A 234 13.84 15.44 7.98
N ASN A 235 13.59 14.96 6.78
CA ASN A 235 13.12 15.77 5.66
C ASN A 235 11.76 15.27 5.16
N TYR A 236 10.81 16.19 5.02
CA TYR A 236 9.51 15.92 4.40
C TYR A 236 9.16 16.96 3.36
N GLY A 237 8.61 16.51 2.24
CA GLY A 237 7.93 17.38 1.28
C GLY A 237 6.50 17.66 1.74
N THR A 238 6.07 18.93 1.80
CA THR A 238 4.68 19.27 2.17
C THR A 238 3.67 18.87 1.10
N GLY A 239 4.12 18.60 -0.12
CA GLY A 239 3.33 18.04 -1.22
C GLY A 239 3.32 16.51 -1.28
N ASP A 240 3.95 15.83 -0.33
CA ASP A 240 3.94 14.36 -0.24
C ASP A 240 2.57 13.87 0.23
N LEU A 241 1.86 13.15 -0.65
CA LEU A 241 0.53 12.61 -0.40
C LEU A 241 0.57 11.19 0.20
N SER A 242 1.74 10.58 0.22
CA SER A 242 1.92 9.17 0.56
C SER A 242 2.46 8.93 1.96
N MET A 243 3.07 9.94 2.59
CA MET A 243 3.69 9.80 3.91
C MET A 243 2.95 10.58 5.00
N PRO A 244 2.97 10.08 6.26
CA PRO A 244 2.38 10.77 7.41
C PRO A 244 3.32 11.89 7.88
N ILE A 245 3.46 12.95 7.08
CA ILE A 245 4.49 13.99 7.24
C ILE A 245 4.45 14.70 8.59
N ALA A 246 3.29 14.91 9.19
CA ALA A 246 3.16 15.52 10.52
C ALA A 246 3.33 14.47 11.63
N GLN A 247 2.59 13.36 11.55
CA GLN A 247 2.70 12.26 12.54
C GLN A 247 4.09 11.62 12.52
N GLY A 248 4.68 11.46 11.33
CA GLY A 248 6.01 10.87 11.18
C GLY A 248 7.09 11.66 11.90
N ALA A 249 7.13 12.97 11.69
CA ALA A 249 8.07 13.84 12.40
C ALA A 249 7.87 13.78 13.92
N GLN A 250 6.61 13.87 14.39
CA GLN A 250 6.30 13.79 15.80
C GLN A 250 6.72 12.44 16.42
N THR A 251 6.48 11.35 15.69
CA THR A 251 6.88 10.01 16.14
C THR A 251 8.41 9.89 16.24
N ILE A 252 9.16 10.36 15.23
CA ILE A 252 10.63 10.34 15.27
C ILE A 252 11.13 11.16 16.46
N LEU A 253 10.62 12.38 16.66
CA LEU A 253 11.01 13.23 17.79
C LEU A 253 10.76 12.53 19.14
N ASN A 254 9.59 11.90 19.32
CA ASN A 254 9.23 11.20 20.55
C ASN A 254 10.12 9.97 20.80
N GLN A 255 10.34 9.15 19.74
CA GLN A 255 11.15 7.94 19.87
C GLN A 255 12.62 8.23 20.11
N THR A 256 13.20 9.19 19.42
CA THR A 256 14.58 9.60 19.63
C THR A 256 14.78 10.28 21.00
N ALA A 257 13.83 11.07 21.46
CA ALA A 257 13.85 11.64 22.80
C ALA A 257 13.83 10.55 23.87
N SER A 258 13.08 9.45 23.68
CA SER A 258 13.10 8.31 24.60
C SER A 258 14.46 7.59 24.65
N ALA A 259 15.25 7.70 23.60
CA ALA A 259 16.65 7.23 23.53
C ALA A 259 17.66 8.24 24.14
N GLY A 260 17.19 9.36 24.64
CA GLY A 260 18.04 10.46 25.14
C GLY A 260 18.65 11.33 24.03
N ASN A 261 18.21 11.19 22.79
CA ASN A 261 18.72 11.98 21.67
C ASN A 261 17.87 13.24 21.44
N SER A 262 18.45 14.39 21.69
CA SER A 262 17.87 15.72 21.43
C SER A 262 18.40 16.38 20.15
N ASN A 263 19.40 15.78 19.48
CA ASN A 263 19.97 16.34 18.25
C ASN A 263 19.20 15.84 17.03
N VAL A 264 17.94 16.28 16.90
CA VAL A 264 17.01 15.91 15.82
C VAL A 264 16.52 17.17 15.11
N THR A 265 16.95 17.33 13.88
CA THR A 265 16.56 18.47 13.02
C THR A 265 15.47 18.02 12.07
N VAL A 266 14.39 18.81 11.95
CA VAL A 266 13.28 18.54 11.01
C VAL A 266 13.16 19.66 9.99
N ARG A 267 13.06 19.31 8.73
CA ARG A 267 12.86 20.27 7.61
C ARG A 267 11.67 19.88 6.76
N TYR A 268 10.82 20.86 6.48
CA TYR A 268 9.67 20.76 5.60
C TYR A 268 9.88 21.62 4.35
N TYR A 269 9.89 20.98 3.19
CA TYR A 269 10.12 21.64 1.90
C TYR A 269 8.82 21.73 1.09
N PRO A 270 8.60 22.79 0.29
CA PRO A 270 7.49 22.85 -0.66
C PRO A 270 7.76 21.92 -1.87
N ALA A 271 7.86 20.65 -1.62
CA ALA A 271 8.30 19.61 -2.53
C ALA A 271 7.42 18.35 -2.40
N ASN A 272 7.58 17.43 -3.33
CA ASN A 272 6.93 16.12 -3.33
C ASN A 272 7.70 15.09 -2.48
N HIS A 273 7.33 13.82 -2.60
CA HIS A 273 7.93 12.68 -1.91
C HIS A 273 9.47 12.56 -2.10
N GLN A 274 9.99 12.95 -3.25
CA GLN A 274 11.42 12.86 -3.59
C GLN A 274 12.15 14.21 -3.46
N MET A 275 11.61 15.14 -2.67
CA MET A 275 12.15 16.50 -2.50
C MET A 275 12.24 17.28 -3.83
N ARG A 276 11.35 16.98 -4.79
CA ARG A 276 11.29 17.64 -6.09
C ARG A 276 10.07 18.54 -6.21
N THR A 277 10.22 19.62 -6.98
CA THR A 277 9.19 20.63 -7.19
C THR A 277 8.49 20.45 -8.54
N GLY A 278 7.30 21.08 -8.70
CA GLY A 278 6.54 21.09 -9.94
C GLY A 278 5.48 19.99 -10.08
N SER A 279 5.46 18.98 -9.22
CA SER A 279 4.41 17.96 -9.21
C SER A 279 4.33 17.29 -7.84
N HIS A 280 3.13 16.93 -7.38
CA HIS A 280 2.93 16.06 -6.22
C HIS A 280 3.35 14.61 -6.49
N LEU A 281 3.29 14.17 -7.75
CA LEU A 281 3.75 12.85 -8.15
C LEU A 281 5.26 12.86 -8.43
N SER A 282 5.94 11.80 -8.04
CA SER A 282 7.33 11.56 -8.44
C SER A 282 7.40 11.28 -9.94
N ARG A 283 8.08 12.14 -10.67
CA ARG A 283 8.28 12.03 -12.13
C ARG A 283 9.75 12.28 -12.46
N PRO A 284 10.32 11.56 -13.43
CA PRO A 284 11.67 11.84 -13.90
C PRO A 284 11.82 13.29 -14.38
N GLY A 285 13.00 13.88 -14.15
CA GLY A 285 13.35 15.22 -14.65
C GLY A 285 12.79 16.40 -13.86
N LEU A 286 12.04 16.18 -12.77
CA LEU A 286 11.65 17.27 -11.89
C LEU A 286 12.87 17.80 -11.13
N PRO A 287 13.00 19.14 -10.98
CA PRO A 287 14.11 19.73 -10.24
C PRO A 287 13.96 19.48 -8.73
N LEU A 288 15.10 19.34 -8.06
CA LEU A 288 15.14 19.35 -6.59
C LEU A 288 14.64 20.70 -6.05
N GLU A 289 14.13 20.69 -4.84
CA GLU A 289 13.88 21.92 -4.11
C GLU A 289 15.22 22.64 -3.88
N SER A 290 15.24 23.93 -4.09
CA SER A 290 16.46 24.73 -4.29
C SER A 290 17.39 24.81 -3.08
N SER A 291 16.88 24.62 -1.85
CA SER A 291 17.64 24.64 -0.62
C SER A 291 18.01 23.24 -0.10
N TYR A 292 17.47 22.19 -0.74
CA TYR A 292 17.54 20.84 -0.18
C TYR A 292 18.98 20.30 -0.05
N THR A 293 19.76 20.33 -1.14
CA THR A 293 21.16 19.85 -1.12
C THR A 293 22.01 20.66 -0.17
N ARG A 294 21.85 21.98 -0.21
CA ARG A 294 22.55 22.88 0.70
C ARG A 294 22.30 22.54 2.18
N ASN A 295 21.05 22.29 2.56
CA ASN A 295 20.70 21.94 3.92
C ASN A 295 21.28 20.58 4.35
N LEU A 296 21.34 19.60 3.44
CA LEU A 296 22.02 18.32 3.69
C LEU A 296 23.49 18.51 3.98
N GLU A 297 24.18 19.29 3.17
CA GLU A 297 25.61 19.57 3.26
C GLU A 297 25.97 20.31 4.56
N ASP A 298 25.26 21.40 4.83
CA ASP A 298 25.45 22.22 6.00
C ASP A 298 25.24 21.41 7.28
N TRP A 299 24.21 20.55 7.28
CA TRP A 299 23.93 19.69 8.43
C TRP A 299 24.97 18.59 8.62
N ILE A 300 25.31 17.81 7.55
CA ILE A 300 26.31 16.73 7.64
C ILE A 300 27.66 17.28 8.07
N ASN A 301 28.13 18.34 7.42
CA ASN A 301 29.42 18.92 7.71
C ASN A 301 29.47 19.46 9.14
N SER A 302 28.40 20.11 9.63
CA SER A 302 28.33 20.59 11.02
C SER A 302 28.37 19.45 12.03
N VAL A 303 27.52 18.41 11.88
CA VAL A 303 27.51 17.28 12.85
C VAL A 303 28.80 16.48 12.82
N THR A 304 29.44 16.32 11.65
CA THR A 304 30.72 15.61 11.54
C THR A 304 31.92 16.43 12.01
N MET A 305 31.75 17.75 12.17
CA MET A 305 32.68 18.63 12.86
C MET A 305 32.42 18.70 14.36
N GLY A 306 31.35 18.07 14.88
CA GLY A 306 31.05 17.94 16.29
C GLY A 306 29.90 18.81 16.79
N ALA A 307 29.07 19.39 15.90
CA ALA A 307 27.92 20.19 16.32
C ALA A 307 26.91 19.33 17.10
N THR A 308 26.52 19.82 18.27
CA THR A 308 25.53 19.24 19.19
C THR A 308 24.19 19.97 19.08
N ALA A 309 23.17 19.47 19.79
CA ALA A 309 21.85 20.09 19.79
C ALA A 309 21.86 21.58 20.24
N SER A 310 22.82 21.99 21.08
CA SER A 310 22.94 23.37 21.56
C SER A 310 23.65 24.33 20.61
N ASP A 311 24.31 23.81 19.58
CA ASP A 311 25.11 24.63 18.67
C ASP A 311 24.31 25.17 17.48
N TRP A 312 23.13 24.64 17.23
CA TRP A 312 22.28 25.10 16.13
C TRP A 312 21.81 26.53 16.32
N SER A 313 22.17 27.41 15.40
CA SER A 313 21.69 28.80 15.37
C SER A 313 20.35 28.95 14.61
N THR A 314 19.93 27.92 13.90
CA THR A 314 18.63 27.86 13.24
C THR A 314 17.69 26.93 14.02
N PRO A 315 16.35 27.14 13.93
CA PRO A 315 15.39 26.31 14.66
C PRO A 315 15.50 24.82 14.29
N MET A 316 15.24 23.95 15.28
CA MET A 316 15.27 22.50 15.07
C MET A 316 14.15 22.02 14.13
N ILE A 317 13.00 22.71 14.12
CA ILE A 317 11.86 22.40 13.25
C ILE A 317 11.55 23.62 12.39
N ALA A 318 11.80 23.54 11.08
CA ALA A 318 11.67 24.69 10.19
C ALA A 318 11.19 24.27 8.77
N GLY A 319 10.77 25.27 7.99
CA GLY A 319 10.32 25.15 6.62
C GLY A 319 8.83 25.46 6.44
N ALA A 320 8.23 24.94 5.39
CA ALA A 320 6.80 25.14 5.11
C ALA A 320 5.93 24.38 6.12
N GLN A 321 4.80 24.97 6.54
CA GLN A 321 3.89 24.32 7.48
C GLN A 321 3.32 23.03 6.85
N PRO A 322 3.48 21.86 7.49
CA PRO A 322 2.93 20.61 6.96
C PRO A 322 1.40 20.60 7.02
N SER A 323 0.76 20.02 6.02
CA SER A 323 -0.67 19.85 5.92
C SER A 323 -1.00 18.40 5.57
N GLN A 324 -0.93 17.52 6.55
CA GLN A 324 -1.33 16.12 6.40
C GLN A 324 -2.85 16.01 6.52
N ARG A 325 -3.51 15.52 5.47
CA ARG A 325 -4.99 15.46 5.40
C ARG A 325 -5.57 14.41 6.35
N TYR A 326 -5.05 13.20 6.33
CA TYR A 326 -5.54 12.09 7.12
C TYR A 326 -4.49 11.59 8.10
N SER A 327 -4.93 11.20 9.29
CA SER A 327 -4.08 10.46 10.23
C SER A 327 -3.84 9.05 9.71
N ALA A 328 -2.62 8.54 9.85
CA ALA A 328 -2.38 7.11 9.77
C ALA A 328 -3.10 6.43 10.96
N PRO A 329 -3.96 5.42 10.73
CA PRO A 329 -4.76 4.84 11.80
C PRO A 329 -3.86 4.10 12.81
N THR A 330 -4.17 4.23 14.10
CA THR A 330 -3.44 3.53 15.17
C THR A 330 -3.78 2.04 15.24
N SER A 331 -4.99 1.68 14.81
CA SER A 331 -5.42 0.29 14.64
C SER A 331 -6.31 0.18 13.42
N VAL A 332 -6.21 -0.93 12.74
CA VAL A 332 -7.05 -1.24 11.58
C VAL A 332 -7.72 -2.58 11.87
N SER A 333 -9.05 -2.61 11.85
CA SER A 333 -9.81 -3.83 12.07
C SER A 333 -10.44 -4.28 10.75
N PRO A 334 -10.21 -5.52 10.31
CA PRO A 334 -10.93 -6.07 9.18
C PRO A 334 -12.41 -6.25 9.55
N GLY A 335 -13.28 -6.27 8.53
CA GLY A 335 -14.69 -6.66 8.72
C GLY A 335 -14.84 -8.15 8.98
N LEU A 336 -16.00 -8.72 8.59
CA LEU A 336 -16.29 -10.16 8.75
C LEU A 336 -15.29 -11.05 8.00
N ILE A 337 -14.76 -10.58 6.86
CA ILE A 337 -13.73 -11.28 6.10
C ILE A 337 -12.39 -10.63 6.45
N SER A 338 -11.57 -11.35 7.20
CA SER A 338 -10.27 -10.85 7.68
C SER A 338 -9.08 -11.20 6.79
N SER A 339 -9.26 -12.07 5.79
CA SER A 339 -8.21 -12.51 4.87
C SER A 339 -8.53 -12.11 3.45
N LEU A 340 -7.61 -11.41 2.80
CA LEU A 340 -7.72 -11.07 1.37
C LEU A 340 -7.72 -12.33 0.51
N GLY A 341 -6.96 -13.36 0.87
CA GLY A 341 -6.97 -14.66 0.18
C GLY A 341 -8.35 -15.32 0.23
N VAL A 342 -9.01 -15.30 1.40
CA VAL A 342 -10.40 -15.81 1.53
C VAL A 342 -11.35 -14.98 0.68
N LEU A 343 -11.26 -13.65 0.70
CA LEU A 343 -12.08 -12.78 -0.14
C LEU A 343 -11.93 -13.12 -1.63
N LEU A 344 -10.70 -13.19 -2.12
CA LEU A 344 -10.43 -13.53 -3.53
C LEU A 344 -10.91 -14.92 -3.90
N THR A 345 -10.77 -15.90 -3.00
CA THR A 345 -11.28 -17.25 -3.21
C THR A 345 -12.80 -17.24 -3.32
N LEU A 346 -13.50 -16.55 -2.43
CA LEU A 346 -14.97 -16.43 -2.49
C LEU A 346 -15.44 -15.74 -3.77
N LEU A 347 -14.76 -14.68 -4.20
CA LEU A 347 -15.04 -14.00 -5.47
C LEU A 347 -14.81 -14.94 -6.67
N GLY A 348 -13.71 -15.69 -6.67
CA GLY A 348 -13.41 -16.69 -7.71
C GLY A 348 -14.44 -17.80 -7.77
N LEU A 349 -14.86 -18.33 -6.60
CA LEU A 349 -15.93 -19.35 -6.51
C LEU A 349 -17.27 -18.80 -7.01
N ALA A 350 -17.63 -17.56 -6.66
CA ALA A 350 -18.86 -16.93 -7.13
C ALA A 350 -18.86 -16.75 -8.64
N LEU A 351 -17.77 -16.31 -9.24
CA LEU A 351 -17.62 -16.20 -10.69
C LEU A 351 -17.66 -17.57 -11.36
N GLY A 352 -16.93 -18.55 -10.83
CA GLY A 352 -16.94 -19.93 -11.34
C GLY A 352 -18.33 -20.57 -11.31
N ALA A 353 -19.04 -20.42 -10.19
CA ALA A 353 -20.41 -20.88 -10.05
C ALA A 353 -21.36 -20.20 -11.07
N SER A 354 -21.19 -18.88 -11.27
CA SER A 354 -21.98 -18.14 -12.26
C SER A 354 -21.76 -18.65 -13.69
N VAL A 355 -20.50 -18.89 -14.06
CA VAL A 355 -20.16 -19.46 -15.38
C VAL A 355 -20.76 -20.89 -15.54
N LEU A 356 -20.59 -21.74 -14.52
CA LEU A 356 -21.12 -23.10 -14.52
C LEU A 356 -22.64 -23.10 -14.64
N CYS A 357 -23.35 -22.27 -13.90
CA CYS A 357 -24.80 -22.09 -14.03
C CYS A 357 -25.19 -21.65 -15.43
N GLY A 358 -24.46 -20.71 -16.03
CA GLY A 358 -24.70 -20.27 -17.42
C GLY A 358 -24.52 -21.39 -18.42
N LEU A 359 -23.47 -22.20 -18.32
CA LEU A 359 -23.21 -23.35 -19.18
C LEU A 359 -24.29 -24.44 -19.03
N CYS A 360 -24.70 -24.76 -17.81
CA CYS A 360 -25.78 -25.68 -17.51
C CYS A 360 -27.12 -25.21 -18.13
N ALA A 361 -27.43 -23.92 -17.94
CA ALA A 361 -28.65 -23.34 -18.52
C ALA A 361 -28.64 -23.39 -20.07
N ALA A 362 -27.49 -23.06 -20.67
CA ALA A 362 -27.31 -23.18 -22.12
C ALA A 362 -27.46 -24.64 -22.60
N GLY A 363 -26.85 -25.60 -21.92
CA GLY A 363 -26.96 -27.04 -22.23
C GLY A 363 -28.40 -27.55 -22.15
N VAL A 364 -29.14 -27.17 -21.11
CA VAL A 364 -30.58 -27.50 -20.97
C VAL A 364 -31.39 -26.85 -22.09
N GLY A 365 -31.12 -25.58 -22.42
CA GLY A 365 -31.78 -24.85 -23.50
C GLY A 365 -31.55 -25.49 -24.89
N ILE A 366 -30.32 -25.90 -25.18
CA ILE A 366 -29.97 -26.58 -26.44
C ILE A 366 -30.65 -27.95 -26.49
N ASN A 367 -30.56 -28.75 -25.43
CA ASN A 367 -31.17 -30.08 -25.38
C ASN A 367 -32.70 -30.00 -25.51
N SER A 368 -33.36 -29.01 -24.92
CA SER A 368 -34.78 -28.78 -25.05
C SER A 368 -35.17 -28.42 -26.49
N ARG A 369 -34.38 -27.59 -27.19
CA ARG A 369 -34.60 -27.23 -28.61
C ARG A 369 -34.40 -28.43 -29.54
N ILE A 370 -33.39 -29.27 -29.29
CA ILE A 370 -33.17 -30.50 -30.08
C ILE A 370 -34.33 -31.46 -29.90
N ARG A 371 -34.78 -31.70 -28.67
CA ARG A 371 -35.93 -32.59 -28.39
C ARG A 371 -37.25 -32.06 -28.95
N SER A 372 -37.49 -30.76 -28.95
CA SER A 372 -38.69 -30.16 -29.55
C SER A 372 -38.70 -30.25 -31.06
N ARG A 373 -37.55 -30.23 -31.75
CA ARG A 373 -37.45 -30.47 -33.19
C ARG A 373 -37.71 -31.91 -33.57
N GLY A 374 -37.31 -32.87 -32.73
CA GLY A 374 -37.61 -34.32 -33.00
C GLY A 374 -39.04 -34.74 -32.71
N ARG A 375 -39.83 -33.97 -31.95
CA ARG A 375 -41.21 -34.29 -31.55
C ARG A 375 -42.31 -33.64 -32.40
N ARG A 376 -41.98 -32.97 -33.50
CA ARG A 376 -42.99 -32.37 -34.40
C ARG A 376 -43.83 -33.40 -35.20
N SER A 377 -43.61 -34.70 -34.98
CA SER A 377 -44.30 -35.77 -35.67
C SER A 377 -45.26 -36.63 -34.82
N GLN A 378 -45.44 -36.40 -33.55
CA GLN A 378 -46.44 -37.09 -32.72
C GLN A 378 -47.12 -36.14 -31.76
N GLN A 379 -48.38 -36.03 -31.92
CA GLN A 379 -49.35 -35.24 -31.20
C GLN A 379 -49.62 -35.78 -29.83
N GLU A 380 -49.81 -34.80 -28.89
CA GLU A 380 -50.58 -34.92 -27.65
C GLU A 380 -50.11 -35.86 -26.56
N GLU A 381 -49.73 -35.33 -25.53
CA GLU A 381 -50.08 -35.29 -24.12
C GLU A 381 -48.89 -34.94 -23.22
N SER A 382 -49.04 -33.78 -22.62
CA SER A 382 -48.63 -33.52 -21.23
C SER A 382 -47.30 -34.13 -20.73
N GLY A 383 -46.20 -33.84 -21.39
CA GLY A 383 -44.89 -34.05 -20.79
C GLY A 383 -44.18 -32.72 -20.59
N ARG A 384 -44.53 -31.93 -19.58
CA ARG A 384 -43.65 -30.82 -19.13
C ARG A 384 -42.31 -31.45 -18.79
N LEU A 385 -41.28 -31.03 -19.54
CA LEU A 385 -39.89 -31.38 -19.21
C LEU A 385 -39.63 -31.12 -17.73
N PRO A 386 -38.89 -31.97 -17.02
CA PRO A 386 -38.41 -31.66 -15.68
C PRO A 386 -37.50 -30.46 -15.80
N GLY A 387 -38.07 -29.28 -15.62
CA GLY A 387 -37.40 -27.99 -15.50
C GLY A 387 -37.54 -27.50 -14.07
N PHE A 388 -36.79 -26.49 -13.74
CA PHE A 388 -36.96 -25.76 -12.46
C PHE A 388 -38.46 -25.48 -12.27
N GLY A 389 -38.99 -25.73 -11.06
CA GLY A 389 -40.39 -25.50 -10.72
C GLY A 389 -40.87 -24.11 -11.15
N GLN A 390 -42.17 -23.99 -11.43
CA GLN A 390 -42.76 -22.71 -11.87
C GLN A 390 -42.39 -21.63 -10.84
N GLY A 391 -41.77 -20.50 -11.30
CA GLY A 391 -41.37 -19.37 -10.49
C GLY A 391 -39.91 -19.34 -10.04
N ILE A 392 -39.11 -20.40 -10.20
CA ILE A 392 -37.71 -20.42 -9.76
C ILE A 392 -36.74 -19.96 -10.89
N ALA A 393 -37.05 -20.32 -12.13
CA ALA A 393 -36.14 -20.05 -13.26
C ALA A 393 -35.85 -18.55 -13.47
N ALA A 394 -36.89 -17.71 -13.43
CA ALA A 394 -36.74 -16.28 -13.67
C ALA A 394 -35.88 -15.57 -12.56
N PRO A 395 -36.20 -15.73 -11.27
CA PRO A 395 -35.38 -15.07 -10.23
C PRO A 395 -33.95 -15.63 -10.17
N LEU A 396 -33.75 -16.92 -10.46
CA LEU A 396 -32.42 -17.51 -10.53
C LEU A 396 -31.59 -16.91 -11.67
N THR A 397 -32.14 -16.84 -12.86
CA THR A 397 -31.45 -16.28 -14.05
C THR A 397 -31.14 -14.82 -13.85
N LEU A 398 -32.08 -14.02 -13.32
CA LEU A 398 -31.86 -12.61 -13.02
C LEU A 398 -30.79 -12.43 -11.95
N LEU A 399 -30.84 -13.22 -10.88
CA LEU A 399 -29.87 -13.16 -9.79
C LEU A 399 -28.46 -13.48 -10.31
N VAL A 400 -28.27 -14.56 -11.06
CA VAL A 400 -26.97 -14.97 -11.60
C VAL A 400 -26.43 -13.91 -12.58
N SER A 401 -27.26 -13.46 -13.51
CA SER A 401 -26.84 -12.49 -14.52
C SER A 401 -26.47 -11.15 -13.90
N LEU A 402 -27.33 -10.62 -13.01
CA LEU A 402 -27.10 -9.33 -12.39
C LEU A 402 -25.94 -9.37 -11.38
N SER A 403 -25.77 -10.48 -10.63
CA SER A 403 -24.64 -10.61 -9.72
C SER A 403 -23.30 -10.67 -10.47
N THR A 404 -23.23 -11.42 -11.59
CA THR A 404 -22.03 -11.47 -12.43
C THR A 404 -21.68 -10.09 -12.98
N LEU A 405 -22.67 -9.40 -13.58
CA LEU A 405 -22.48 -8.05 -14.12
C LEU A 405 -22.06 -7.05 -13.04
N SER A 406 -22.74 -7.09 -11.89
CA SER A 406 -22.41 -6.19 -10.77
C SER A 406 -21.01 -6.44 -10.23
N LEU A 407 -20.58 -7.70 -10.12
CA LEU A 407 -19.24 -8.04 -9.67
C LEU A 407 -18.17 -7.53 -10.64
N LEU A 408 -18.32 -7.81 -11.93
CA LEU A 408 -17.38 -7.34 -12.96
C LEU A 408 -17.34 -5.81 -13.02
N ALA A 409 -18.50 -5.15 -12.96
CA ALA A 409 -18.57 -3.70 -12.94
C ALA A 409 -17.94 -3.08 -11.67
N THR A 410 -18.09 -3.74 -10.52
CA THR A 410 -17.45 -3.29 -9.28
C THR A 410 -15.92 -3.42 -9.36
N LEU A 411 -15.41 -4.55 -9.84
CA LEU A 411 -13.97 -4.76 -10.03
C LEU A 411 -13.39 -3.73 -11.01
N TRP A 412 -14.07 -3.50 -12.12
CA TRP A 412 -13.68 -2.47 -13.09
C TRP A 412 -13.70 -1.07 -12.45
N TYR A 413 -14.76 -0.73 -11.73
CA TYR A 413 -14.89 0.59 -11.10
C TYR A 413 -13.81 0.84 -10.06
N VAL A 414 -13.57 -0.12 -9.17
CA VAL A 414 -12.52 0.00 -8.12
C VAL A 414 -11.14 0.09 -8.75
N GLY A 415 -10.85 -0.76 -9.75
CA GLY A 415 -9.58 -0.72 -10.48
C GLY A 415 -9.37 0.63 -11.20
N SER A 416 -10.39 1.11 -11.91
CA SER A 416 -10.33 2.42 -12.58
C SER A 416 -10.19 3.58 -11.60
N SER A 417 -10.88 3.52 -10.45
CA SER A 417 -10.74 4.52 -9.38
C SER A 417 -9.32 4.54 -8.82
N ALA A 418 -8.69 3.38 -8.62
CA ALA A 418 -7.32 3.28 -8.16
C ALA A 418 -6.33 3.89 -9.17
N VAL A 419 -6.50 3.61 -10.46
CA VAL A 419 -5.66 4.19 -11.54
C VAL A 419 -5.82 5.71 -11.59
N GLN A 420 -7.04 6.23 -11.52
CA GLN A 420 -7.30 7.67 -11.49
C GLN A 420 -6.66 8.33 -10.25
N ALA A 421 -6.82 7.71 -9.09
CA ALA A 421 -6.23 8.19 -7.85
C ALA A 421 -4.70 8.26 -7.94
N LEU A 422 -4.04 7.17 -8.34
CA LEU A 422 -2.58 7.12 -8.48
C LEU A 422 -2.03 8.13 -9.51
N SER A 423 -2.85 8.50 -10.49
CA SER A 423 -2.49 9.50 -11.51
C SER A 423 -2.92 10.93 -11.13
N LEU A 424 -3.58 11.12 -9.98
CA LEU A 424 -4.21 12.36 -9.53
C LEU A 424 -5.18 12.96 -10.58
N HIS A 425 -5.85 12.10 -11.37
CA HIS A 425 -6.89 12.52 -12.28
C HIS A 425 -8.23 12.63 -11.55
N HIS A 426 -8.89 13.77 -11.67
CA HIS A 426 -10.21 13.95 -11.09
C HIS A 426 -11.25 13.09 -11.81
N ALA A 427 -12.04 12.35 -11.01
CA ALA A 427 -13.16 11.57 -11.50
C ALA A 427 -14.26 12.50 -12.06
N SER A 428 -14.80 12.17 -13.23
CA SER A 428 -15.97 12.88 -13.77
C SER A 428 -17.21 12.60 -12.90
N VAL A 429 -18.19 13.53 -12.92
CA VAL A 429 -19.46 13.36 -12.22
C VAL A 429 -20.18 12.08 -12.66
N ALA A 430 -20.14 11.76 -13.94
CA ALA A 430 -20.72 10.52 -14.49
C ALA A 430 -20.03 9.27 -13.92
N PHE A 431 -18.70 9.28 -13.81
CA PHE A 431 -17.94 8.17 -13.23
C PHE A 431 -18.28 7.98 -11.75
N SER A 432 -18.37 9.08 -10.97
CA SER A 432 -18.77 9.01 -9.56
C SER A 432 -20.21 8.50 -9.40
N GLY A 433 -21.10 8.76 -10.37
CA GLY A 433 -22.47 8.24 -10.40
C GLY A 433 -22.56 6.71 -10.54
N VAL A 434 -21.59 6.08 -11.20
CA VAL A 434 -21.52 4.61 -11.36
C VAL A 434 -21.52 3.91 -9.99
N TRP A 435 -20.83 4.46 -8.99
CA TRP A 435 -20.83 3.90 -7.64
C TRP A 435 -22.24 3.83 -7.02
N THR A 436 -23.05 4.86 -7.25
CA THR A 436 -24.45 4.86 -6.79
C THR A 436 -25.26 3.76 -7.51
N VAL A 437 -25.07 3.58 -8.81
CA VAL A 437 -25.73 2.51 -9.58
C VAL A 437 -25.34 1.13 -9.05
N LEU A 438 -24.06 0.90 -8.76
CA LEU A 438 -23.58 -0.37 -8.19
C LEU A 438 -24.20 -0.65 -6.82
N ARG A 439 -24.36 0.35 -5.96
CA ARG A 439 -25.02 0.20 -4.66
C ARG A 439 -26.51 -0.12 -4.80
N VAL A 440 -27.20 0.51 -5.74
CA VAL A 440 -28.61 0.18 -6.05
C VAL A 440 -28.72 -1.25 -6.60
N ALA A 441 -27.82 -1.65 -7.49
CA ALA A 441 -27.76 -3.02 -7.99
C ALA A 441 -27.57 -4.05 -6.87
N ALA A 442 -26.72 -3.74 -5.88
CA ALA A 442 -26.54 -4.60 -4.70
C ALA A 442 -27.84 -4.78 -3.90
N ILE A 443 -28.62 -3.71 -3.71
CA ILE A 443 -29.94 -3.78 -3.05
C ILE A 443 -30.88 -4.66 -3.86
N ILE A 444 -30.95 -4.48 -5.18
CA ILE A 444 -31.78 -5.31 -6.06
C ILE A 444 -31.39 -6.78 -5.97
N LEU A 445 -30.09 -7.10 -5.89
CA LEU A 445 -29.59 -8.48 -5.71
C LEU A 445 -30.12 -9.12 -4.41
N VAL A 446 -30.13 -8.39 -3.31
CA VAL A 446 -30.71 -8.86 -2.04
C VAL A 446 -32.19 -9.16 -2.18
N LEU A 447 -32.95 -8.30 -2.85
CA LEU A 447 -34.38 -8.50 -3.10
C LEU A 447 -34.63 -9.70 -4.01
N LEU A 448 -33.83 -9.87 -5.08
CA LEU A 448 -33.90 -11.03 -5.98
C LEU A 448 -33.57 -12.34 -5.24
N PHE A 449 -32.60 -12.33 -4.36
CA PHE A 449 -32.27 -13.48 -3.51
C PHE A 449 -33.45 -13.82 -2.59
N GLY A 450 -34.06 -12.84 -1.92
CA GLY A 450 -35.25 -13.03 -1.11
C GLY A 450 -36.42 -13.60 -1.90
N TRP A 451 -36.64 -13.09 -3.14
CA TRP A 451 -37.64 -13.65 -4.05
C TRP A 451 -37.36 -15.11 -4.41
N LEU A 452 -36.09 -15.44 -4.75
CA LEU A 452 -35.68 -16.81 -5.04
C LEU A 452 -35.94 -17.74 -3.85
N CYS A 453 -35.52 -17.34 -2.66
CA CYS A 453 -35.78 -18.12 -1.42
C CYS A 453 -37.28 -18.36 -1.20
N SER A 454 -38.11 -17.34 -1.35
CA SER A 454 -39.56 -17.42 -1.23
C SER A 454 -40.14 -18.38 -2.26
N SER A 455 -39.68 -18.31 -3.52
CA SER A 455 -40.12 -19.21 -4.61
C SER A 455 -39.74 -20.68 -4.36
N VAL A 456 -38.57 -20.94 -3.81
CA VAL A 456 -38.10 -22.28 -3.44
C VAL A 456 -38.96 -22.85 -2.31
N ILE A 457 -39.20 -22.06 -1.25
CA ILE A 457 -40.04 -22.48 -0.10
C ILE A 457 -41.45 -22.80 -0.57
N ALA A 458 -42.05 -21.97 -1.40
CA ALA A 458 -43.38 -22.20 -1.98
C ALA A 458 -43.39 -23.51 -2.81
N GLY A 459 -42.35 -23.73 -3.63
CA GLY A 459 -42.23 -24.97 -4.44
C GLY A 459 -42.15 -26.23 -3.60
N ILE A 460 -41.38 -26.20 -2.48
CA ILE A 460 -41.31 -27.33 -1.52
C ILE A 460 -42.68 -27.57 -0.88
N GLY A 461 -43.36 -26.48 -0.47
CA GLY A 461 -44.70 -26.55 0.13
C GLY A 461 -45.72 -27.20 -0.81
N HIS A 462 -45.67 -26.86 -2.10
CA HIS A 462 -46.54 -27.49 -3.12
C HIS A 462 -46.21 -28.98 -3.36
N ALA A 463 -44.92 -29.33 -3.43
CA ALA A 463 -44.49 -30.71 -3.59
C ALA A 463 -44.91 -31.60 -2.41
N ASN A 464 -44.81 -31.08 -1.17
CA ASN A 464 -45.24 -31.82 0.01
C ASN A 464 -46.76 -32.02 0.07
N ARG A 465 -47.54 -30.99 -0.34
CA ARG A 465 -49.02 -31.12 -0.41
C ARG A 465 -49.45 -32.14 -1.46
N SER A 466 -48.87 -32.12 -2.66
CA SER A 466 -49.13 -33.07 -3.71
C SER A 466 -48.78 -34.50 -3.30
N SER A 467 -47.65 -34.70 -2.62
CA SER A 467 -47.24 -36.00 -2.12
C SER A 467 -48.17 -36.50 -0.99
N ALA A 468 -48.71 -35.63 -0.13
CA ALA A 468 -49.67 -35.95 0.91
C ALA A 468 -51.03 -36.35 0.29
N GLN A 469 -51.44 -35.60 -0.75
CA GLN A 469 -52.70 -35.88 -1.47
C GLN A 469 -52.65 -37.22 -2.20
N ILE A 470 -51.56 -37.52 -2.88
CA ILE A 470 -51.32 -38.81 -3.54
C ILE A 470 -51.36 -39.97 -2.52
N ARG A 471 -50.76 -39.81 -1.34
CA ARG A 471 -50.79 -40.80 -0.26
C ARG A 471 -52.20 -41.00 0.30
N GLN A 472 -52.96 -39.91 0.37
CA GLN A 472 -54.39 -39.99 0.81
C GLN A 472 -55.25 -40.68 -0.22
N ASP A 473 -55.07 -40.38 -1.53
CA ASP A 473 -55.81 -41.03 -2.63
C ASP A 473 -55.51 -42.55 -2.69
N ILE A 474 -54.22 -42.93 -2.48
CA ILE A 474 -53.79 -44.32 -2.42
C ILE A 474 -54.43 -45.01 -1.21
N ARG A 475 -54.54 -44.35 -0.06
CA ARG A 475 -55.21 -44.92 1.11
C ARG A 475 -56.71 -45.12 0.90
N ILE A 476 -57.38 -44.15 0.24
CA ILE A 476 -58.80 -44.25 -0.06
C ILE A 476 -59.04 -45.37 -1.09
N ALA A 477 -58.20 -45.50 -2.11
CA ALA A 477 -58.29 -46.59 -3.08
C ALA A 477 -58.09 -47.98 -2.46
N HIS A 478 -57.15 -48.12 -1.52
CA HIS A 478 -56.96 -49.37 -0.77
C HIS A 478 -58.09 -49.65 0.22
N GLY A 479 -58.66 -48.61 0.85
CA GLY A 479 -59.80 -48.73 1.77
C GLY A 479 -61.11 -49.15 1.06
N SER A 480 -61.37 -48.63 -0.14
CA SER A 480 -62.54 -49.01 -0.97
C SER A 480 -62.43 -50.40 -1.56
N GLY A 481 -61.19 -50.86 -1.87
CA GLY A 481 -60.95 -52.25 -2.30
C GLY A 481 -61.26 -53.30 -1.24
N HIS A 482 -61.08 -52.99 0.04
CA HIS A 482 -61.42 -53.91 1.15
C HIS A 482 -62.91 -53.96 1.45
N GLN A 483 -63.65 -52.89 1.20
CA GLN A 483 -65.14 -52.94 1.35
C GLN A 483 -65.83 -53.68 0.20
N ALA A 484 -65.25 -53.72 -0.97
CA ALA A 484 -65.79 -54.49 -2.13
C ALA A 484 -65.60 -56.00 -1.98
N VAL A 485 -64.61 -56.47 -1.19
CA VAL A 485 -64.38 -57.91 -0.96
C VAL A 485 -65.23 -58.43 0.19
N VAL A 486 -65.75 -57.57 1.09
CA VAL A 486 -66.61 -57.98 2.25
C VAL A 486 -68.10 -58.06 1.83
N LEU A 487 -68.49 -57.53 0.67
CA LEU A 487 -69.90 -57.60 0.13
C LEU A 487 -70.14 -58.69 -0.87
N LEU A 488 -69.15 -59.53 -1.15
CA LEU A 488 -69.27 -60.68 -2.10
C LEU A 488 -68.91 -62.05 -1.47
N GLY A 489 -68.89 -62.11 -0.12
CA GLY A 489 -68.66 -63.31 0.65
C GLY A 489 -69.90 -63.75 1.48
#